data_ddca81525a1d031e0f5dbac046ea9af7
#
_entry.id   ddca81525a1d031e0f5dbac046ea9af7
#
_cell.length_a   1.000
_cell.length_b   1.000
_cell.length_c   1.000
_cell.angle_alpha   90.00
_cell.angle_beta   90.00
_cell.angle_gamma   90.00
#
_symmetry.space_group_name_H-M   'P 1'
#
loop_
_entity.id
_entity.type
_entity.pdbx_description
1 polymer ?
#
loop_
_entity_poly.entity_id
_entity_poly.type
_entity_poly.pdbx_seq_one_letter_code
_entity_poly.pdbx_strand_id
1 'polypeptide(L)'
;ASAAAGFQRSMVKKGIAALAEFGDLLPRFREGFAAFMKSSAENISFVHSTAEAMCQIANGYPFEAGDRIISYIHEYPSNHYPWLMQERRGVELIQLPDSQHRDGFDRFGCTGGWSMADLERLCTSRTRIVAISHVQFASGFAADLAELGDFCRKRNIDLIVDAAQSLGCLPVYPEEYGIAAVASSGWKWLLGPKGA
;
A
#
# COMPACT_ATOMS: atom_id res chain seq x y z
N ALA A 1 3.43 17.92 -16.13
CA ALA A 1 4.62 18.75 -16.48
C ALA A 1 4.32 20.25 -16.46
N SER A 2 3.22 20.74 -17.08
CA SER A 2 2.91 22.19 -17.14
C SER A 2 2.56 22.80 -15.78
N ALA A 3 1.80 22.10 -14.93
CA ALA A 3 1.39 22.57 -13.59
C ALA A 3 2.59 22.72 -12.66
N ALA A 4 3.48 21.71 -12.59
CA ALA A 4 4.70 21.76 -11.78
C ALA A 4 5.63 22.91 -12.23
N ALA A 5 5.81 23.09 -13.54
CA ALA A 5 6.58 24.21 -14.08
C ALA A 5 5.92 25.58 -13.79
N GLY A 6 4.60 25.64 -13.75
CA GLY A 6 3.83 26.82 -13.34
C GLY A 6 4.11 27.18 -11.89
N PHE A 7 4.01 26.23 -10.99
CA PHE A 7 4.32 26.39 -9.57
C PHE A 7 5.76 26.88 -9.35
N GLN A 8 6.75 26.20 -9.97
CA GLN A 8 8.15 26.60 -9.87
C GLN A 8 8.40 28.04 -10.36
N ARG A 9 7.82 28.43 -11.49
CA ARG A 9 7.94 29.80 -12.00
C ARG A 9 7.33 30.82 -11.04
N SER A 10 6.18 30.53 -10.44
CA SER A 10 5.55 31.41 -9.45
C SER A 10 6.43 31.53 -8.19
N MET A 11 6.97 30.42 -7.68
CA MET A 11 7.90 30.42 -6.55
C MET A 11 9.16 31.25 -6.81
N VAL A 12 9.75 31.14 -8.00
CA VAL A 12 10.94 31.95 -8.38
C VAL A 12 10.60 33.43 -8.41
N LYS A 13 9.42 33.85 -8.89
CA LYS A 13 9.04 35.23 -9.01
C LYS A 13 8.55 35.88 -7.73
N LYS A 14 7.80 35.14 -6.91
CA LYS A 14 7.02 35.67 -5.77
C LYS A 14 7.47 35.12 -4.43
N GLY A 15 8.42 34.16 -4.42
CA GLY A 15 8.84 33.48 -3.19
C GLY A 15 7.66 32.83 -2.47
N ILE A 16 7.66 32.90 -1.15
CA ILE A 16 6.62 32.26 -0.31
C ILE A 16 5.20 32.79 -0.59
N ALA A 17 5.06 34.02 -1.10
CA ALA A 17 3.76 34.59 -1.46
C ALA A 17 3.05 33.78 -2.58
N ALA A 18 3.80 33.03 -3.38
CA ALA A 18 3.23 32.12 -4.37
C ALA A 18 2.36 31.02 -3.75
N LEU A 19 2.61 30.62 -2.51
CA LEU A 19 1.82 29.57 -1.84
C LEU A 19 0.33 29.91 -1.74
N ALA A 20 0.00 31.21 -1.62
CA ALA A 20 -1.39 31.65 -1.60
C ALA A 20 -2.15 31.34 -2.91
N GLU A 21 -1.44 31.24 -4.04
CA GLU A 21 -2.03 30.89 -5.34
C GLU A 21 -2.37 29.41 -5.47
N PHE A 22 -1.79 28.59 -4.61
CA PHE A 22 -1.90 27.12 -4.63
C PHE A 22 -2.52 26.56 -3.35
N GLY A 23 -3.07 27.42 -2.48
CA GLY A 23 -3.56 27.04 -1.15
C GLY A 23 -4.73 26.05 -1.19
N ASP A 24 -5.51 26.02 -2.25
CA ASP A 24 -6.63 25.11 -2.48
C ASP A 24 -6.21 23.78 -3.16
N LEU A 25 -4.95 23.67 -3.61
CA LEU A 25 -4.50 22.54 -4.40
C LEU A 25 -4.56 21.22 -3.60
N LEU A 26 -4.06 21.21 -2.37
CA LEU A 26 -4.07 20.00 -1.54
C LEU A 26 -5.50 19.54 -1.15
N PRO A 27 -6.41 20.42 -0.70
CA PRO A 27 -7.80 20.05 -0.49
C PRO A 27 -8.44 19.44 -1.73
N ARG A 28 -8.36 20.10 -2.87
CA ARG A 28 -8.90 19.59 -4.14
C ARG A 28 -8.29 18.27 -4.57
N PHE A 29 -7.00 18.08 -4.32
CA PHE A 29 -6.33 16.83 -4.64
C PHE A 29 -6.83 15.68 -3.74
N ARG A 30 -7.03 15.94 -2.45
CA ARG A 30 -7.64 14.97 -1.52
C ARG A 30 -9.06 14.60 -1.94
N GLU A 31 -9.88 15.58 -2.29
CA GLU A 31 -11.24 15.35 -2.78
C GLU A 31 -11.24 14.50 -4.06
N GLY A 32 -10.37 14.81 -5.02
CA GLY A 32 -10.23 14.04 -6.25
C GLY A 32 -9.80 12.61 -6.02
N PHE A 33 -8.81 12.39 -5.13
CA PHE A 33 -8.37 11.04 -4.75
C PHE A 33 -9.43 10.27 -3.96
N ALA A 34 -10.11 10.93 -3.04
CA ALA A 34 -11.20 10.33 -2.28
C ALA A 34 -12.31 9.83 -3.22
N ALA A 35 -12.74 10.67 -4.17
CA ALA A 35 -13.72 10.27 -5.18
C ALA A 35 -13.21 9.10 -6.04
N PHE A 36 -11.95 9.12 -6.44
CA PHE A 36 -11.32 8.05 -7.23
C PHE A 36 -11.28 6.71 -6.49
N MET A 37 -11.04 6.73 -5.17
CA MET A 37 -10.97 5.55 -4.31
C MET A 37 -12.32 5.21 -3.65
N LYS A 38 -13.40 5.92 -3.93
CA LYS A 38 -14.71 5.82 -3.26
C LYS A 38 -14.58 5.92 -1.73
N SER A 39 -13.81 6.89 -1.26
CA SER A 39 -13.53 7.16 0.16
C SER A 39 -13.78 8.64 0.48
N SER A 40 -13.42 9.10 1.67
CA SER A 40 -13.57 10.50 2.06
C SER A 40 -12.22 11.23 2.09
N ALA A 41 -12.24 12.55 1.88
CA ALA A 41 -11.03 13.37 1.76
C ALA A 41 -10.18 13.38 3.04
N GLU A 42 -10.80 13.18 4.19
CA GLU A 42 -10.15 13.08 5.50
C GLU A 42 -9.29 11.81 5.64
N ASN A 43 -9.61 10.76 4.86
CA ASN A 43 -8.87 9.51 4.83
C ASN A 43 -7.66 9.55 3.88
N ILE A 44 -7.42 10.67 3.18
CA ILE A 44 -6.31 10.80 2.23
C ILE A 44 -5.15 11.56 2.89
N SER A 45 -4.00 10.94 2.95
CA SER A 45 -2.74 11.53 3.39
C SER A 45 -1.69 11.53 2.27
N PHE A 46 -0.80 12.52 2.29
CA PHE A 46 0.36 12.59 1.41
C PHE A 46 1.63 12.32 2.21
N VAL A 47 2.45 11.46 1.69
CA VAL A 47 3.74 11.07 2.23
C VAL A 47 4.79 11.09 1.12
N HIS A 48 6.06 11.06 1.44
CA HIS A 48 7.13 11.16 0.44
C HIS A 48 7.37 9.85 -0.33
N SER A 49 6.90 8.72 0.20
CA SER A 49 7.07 7.41 -0.44
C SER A 49 6.15 6.35 0.15
N THR A 50 5.92 5.26 -0.60
CA THR A 50 5.25 4.05 -0.09
C THR A 50 5.95 3.50 1.16
N ALA A 51 7.29 3.53 1.19
CA ALA A 51 8.05 3.07 2.34
C ALA A 51 7.76 3.90 3.60
N GLU A 52 7.66 5.22 3.48
CA GLU A 52 7.29 6.09 4.60
C GLU A 52 5.88 5.77 5.10
N ALA A 53 4.90 5.62 4.20
CA ALA A 53 3.55 5.23 4.57
C ALA A 53 3.52 3.92 5.36
N MET A 54 4.16 2.88 4.85
CA MET A 54 4.24 1.58 5.51
C MET A 54 4.97 1.65 6.86
N CYS A 55 6.04 2.45 6.96
CA CYS A 55 6.73 2.68 8.23
C CYS A 55 5.85 3.41 9.26
N GLN A 56 5.08 4.41 8.85
CA GLN A 56 4.17 5.12 9.74
C GLN A 56 3.08 4.18 10.27
N ILE A 57 2.48 3.37 9.40
CA ILE A 57 1.47 2.37 9.79
C ILE A 57 2.09 1.35 10.75
N ALA A 58 3.21 0.73 10.38
CA ALA A 58 3.84 -0.33 11.17
C ALA A 58 4.30 0.16 12.55
N ASN A 59 4.86 1.36 12.64
CA ASN A 59 5.33 1.92 13.90
C ASN A 59 4.19 2.45 14.78
N GLY A 60 3.11 2.95 14.17
CA GLY A 60 1.93 3.46 14.87
C GLY A 60 0.96 2.37 15.34
N TYR A 61 1.05 1.16 14.79
CA TYR A 61 0.14 0.08 15.15
C TYR A 61 0.38 -0.42 16.60
N PRO A 62 -0.70 -0.63 17.40
CA PRO A 62 -0.61 -1.00 18.81
C PRO A 62 -0.34 -2.50 19.00
N PHE A 63 0.77 -3.00 18.45
CA PHE A 63 1.16 -4.40 18.61
C PHE A 63 1.50 -4.77 20.06
N GLU A 64 1.15 -5.99 20.41
CA GLU A 64 1.62 -6.70 21.60
C GLU A 64 2.64 -7.76 21.22
N ALA A 65 3.51 -8.13 22.17
CA ALA A 65 4.45 -9.23 21.96
C ALA A 65 3.70 -10.55 21.67
N GLY A 66 4.16 -11.28 20.64
CA GLY A 66 3.50 -12.49 20.12
C GLY A 66 2.40 -12.23 19.11
N ASP A 67 2.07 -10.97 18.78
CA ASP A 67 1.24 -10.68 17.62
C ASP A 67 1.92 -11.08 16.33
N ARG A 68 1.13 -11.33 15.29
CA ARG A 68 1.61 -11.79 13.99
C ARG A 68 1.19 -10.87 12.87
N ILE A 69 2.11 -10.68 11.95
CA ILE A 69 1.88 -10.05 10.64
C ILE A 69 2.06 -11.13 9.58
N ILE A 70 1.12 -11.25 8.65
CA ILE A 70 1.29 -12.11 7.48
C ILE A 70 1.61 -11.23 6.28
N SER A 71 2.67 -11.57 5.55
CA SER A 71 3.09 -10.91 4.32
C SER A 71 3.54 -11.96 3.30
N TYR A 72 3.92 -11.55 2.09
CA TYR A 72 4.39 -12.50 1.06
C TYR A 72 5.92 -12.50 0.98
N ILE A 73 6.51 -13.66 0.72
CA ILE A 73 7.98 -13.82 0.72
C ILE A 73 8.69 -12.95 -0.34
N HIS A 74 8.02 -12.62 -1.44
CA HIS A 74 8.56 -11.80 -2.52
C HIS A 74 7.98 -10.38 -2.54
N GLU A 75 7.58 -9.85 -1.38
CA GLU A 75 7.15 -8.46 -1.29
C GLU A 75 8.26 -7.48 -1.66
N TYR A 76 7.84 -6.34 -2.22
CA TYR A 76 8.78 -5.25 -2.47
C TYR A 76 9.34 -4.72 -1.13
N PRO A 77 10.60 -4.28 -1.09
CA PRO A 77 11.23 -3.81 0.16
C PRO A 77 10.43 -2.80 0.98
N SER A 78 9.69 -1.90 0.34
CA SER A 78 8.84 -0.93 1.04
C SER A 78 7.68 -1.57 1.80
N ASN A 79 7.22 -2.75 1.38
CA ASN A 79 6.17 -3.53 2.05
C ASN A 79 6.72 -4.77 2.78
N HIS A 80 8.01 -4.88 2.95
CA HIS A 80 8.66 -5.97 3.69
C HIS A 80 9.34 -5.46 4.98
N TYR A 81 10.31 -4.56 4.83
CA TYR A 81 11.14 -4.13 5.96
C TYR A 81 10.39 -3.42 7.09
N PRO A 82 9.36 -2.60 6.87
CA PRO A 82 8.61 -2.00 7.97
C PRO A 82 7.99 -3.04 8.90
N TRP A 83 7.53 -4.16 8.36
CA TRP A 83 6.94 -5.27 9.10
C TRP A 83 8.00 -6.13 9.79
N LEU A 84 9.09 -6.45 9.09
CA LEU A 84 10.22 -7.18 9.67
C LEU A 84 10.79 -6.46 10.90
N MET A 85 10.88 -5.15 10.85
CA MET A 85 11.39 -4.34 11.96
C MET A 85 10.54 -4.41 13.23
N GLN A 86 9.29 -4.91 13.17
CA GLN A 86 8.45 -5.10 14.34
C GLN A 86 8.88 -6.31 15.20
N GLU A 87 9.77 -7.17 14.71
CA GLU A 87 10.38 -8.25 15.50
C GLU A 87 11.04 -7.72 16.80
N ARG A 88 11.59 -6.51 16.77
CA ARG A 88 12.13 -5.84 17.96
C ARG A 88 11.07 -5.54 19.04
N ARG A 89 9.78 -5.59 18.71
CA ARG A 89 8.64 -5.46 19.61
C ARG A 89 8.05 -6.82 19.98
N GLY A 90 8.69 -7.92 19.59
CA GLY A 90 8.21 -9.28 19.82
C GLY A 90 7.08 -9.71 18.87
N VAL A 91 6.91 -9.02 17.74
CA VAL A 91 5.92 -9.36 16.70
C VAL A 91 6.55 -10.34 15.72
N GLU A 92 5.81 -11.37 15.30
CA GLU A 92 6.28 -12.36 14.34
C GLU A 92 5.85 -11.99 12.92
N LEU A 93 6.82 -11.90 12.00
CA LEU A 93 6.54 -11.79 10.57
C LEU A 93 6.44 -13.18 9.94
N ILE A 94 5.25 -13.57 9.51
CA ILE A 94 4.98 -14.84 8.84
C ILE A 94 4.91 -14.58 7.34
N GLN A 95 5.66 -15.34 6.55
CA GLN A 95 5.70 -15.18 5.11
C GLN A 95 4.88 -16.24 4.40
N LEU A 96 3.94 -15.81 3.56
CA LEU A 96 3.24 -16.67 2.61
C LEU A 96 4.26 -17.22 1.59
N PRO A 97 4.24 -18.52 1.30
CA PRO A 97 5.12 -19.10 0.31
C PRO A 97 4.70 -18.72 -1.12
N ASP A 98 5.63 -18.83 -2.04
CA ASP A 98 5.32 -18.76 -3.48
C ASP A 98 4.77 -20.12 -3.94
N SER A 99 3.44 -20.23 -3.97
CA SER A 99 2.73 -21.48 -4.26
C SER A 99 1.97 -21.48 -5.59
N GLN A 100 1.85 -20.33 -6.26
CA GLN A 100 1.14 -20.18 -7.52
C GLN A 100 2.16 -20.16 -8.69
N HIS A 101 2.66 -21.33 -9.07
CA HIS A 101 3.60 -21.45 -10.20
C HIS A 101 2.96 -21.02 -11.52
N ARG A 102 3.63 -20.13 -12.26
CA ARG A 102 3.33 -19.80 -13.66
C ARG A 102 4.52 -20.18 -14.52
N ASP A 103 4.32 -21.10 -15.46
CA ASP A 103 5.35 -21.49 -16.40
C ASP A 103 5.90 -20.29 -17.16
N GLY A 104 7.23 -20.15 -17.20
CA GLY A 104 7.94 -19.16 -18.01
C GLY A 104 8.30 -17.83 -17.35
N PHE A 105 8.03 -17.61 -16.06
CA PHE A 105 8.32 -16.34 -15.38
C PHE A 105 9.48 -16.38 -14.38
N ASP A 106 10.45 -17.26 -14.59
CA ASP A 106 11.55 -17.53 -13.63
C ASP A 106 12.70 -16.51 -13.65
N ARG A 107 12.53 -15.36 -14.28
CA ARG A 107 13.62 -14.37 -14.46
C ARG A 107 14.12 -13.74 -13.16
N PHE A 108 13.32 -13.81 -12.08
CA PHE A 108 13.66 -13.25 -10.77
C PHE A 108 13.49 -14.27 -9.63
N GLY A 109 13.36 -15.55 -9.92
CA GLY A 109 13.08 -16.57 -8.92
C GLY A 109 11.66 -16.45 -8.28
N CYS A 110 10.78 -15.64 -8.88
CA CYS A 110 9.42 -15.43 -8.44
C CYS A 110 8.49 -15.98 -9.50
N THR A 111 7.98 -17.16 -9.33
CA THR A 111 7.24 -17.88 -10.38
C THR A 111 5.73 -17.65 -10.37
N GLY A 112 5.18 -17.03 -9.35
CA GLY A 112 3.74 -16.89 -9.24
C GLY A 112 3.29 -15.93 -8.18
N GLY A 113 2.60 -16.46 -7.18
CA GLY A 113 2.02 -15.75 -6.07
C GLY A 113 1.68 -16.69 -4.92
N TRP A 114 0.92 -16.20 -3.98
CA TRP A 114 0.43 -16.95 -2.84
C TRP A 114 -1.03 -17.41 -3.06
N SER A 115 -1.53 -18.31 -2.21
CA SER A 115 -2.91 -18.78 -2.25
C SER A 115 -3.68 -18.42 -0.99
N MET A 116 -5.02 -18.29 -1.10
CA MET A 116 -5.90 -18.12 0.06
C MET A 116 -5.81 -19.31 1.02
N ALA A 117 -5.58 -20.53 0.51
CA ALA A 117 -5.38 -21.72 1.35
C ALA A 117 -4.11 -21.60 2.22
N ASP A 118 -3.02 -21.04 1.69
CA ASP A 118 -1.82 -20.79 2.48
C ASP A 118 -2.05 -19.71 3.53
N LEU A 119 -2.76 -18.64 3.18
CA LEU A 119 -3.14 -17.59 4.13
C LEU A 119 -4.00 -18.17 5.27
N GLU A 120 -5.00 -18.97 4.95
CA GLU A 120 -5.86 -19.59 5.96
C GLU A 120 -5.08 -20.52 6.89
N ARG A 121 -4.18 -21.32 6.34
CA ARG A 121 -3.33 -22.26 7.10
C ARG A 121 -2.36 -21.55 8.05
N LEU A 122 -1.83 -20.39 7.66
CA LEU A 122 -0.84 -19.62 8.43
C LEU A 122 -1.48 -18.65 9.43
N CYS A 123 -2.75 -18.32 9.22
CA CYS A 123 -3.50 -17.41 10.07
C CYS A 123 -3.76 -18.04 11.45
N THR A 124 -3.66 -17.25 12.51
CA THR A 124 -3.95 -17.66 13.89
C THR A 124 -4.73 -16.57 14.62
N SER A 125 -5.18 -16.82 15.84
CA SER A 125 -5.83 -15.82 16.70
C SER A 125 -4.90 -14.64 17.08
N ARG A 126 -3.60 -14.77 16.88
CA ARG A 126 -2.59 -13.71 17.10
C ARG A 126 -2.30 -12.90 15.83
N THR A 127 -2.85 -13.26 14.68
CA THR A 127 -2.69 -12.49 13.44
C THR A 127 -3.46 -11.19 13.55
N ARG A 128 -2.75 -10.05 13.43
CA ARG A 128 -3.31 -8.69 13.50
C ARG A 128 -3.38 -8.03 12.16
N ILE A 129 -2.37 -8.26 11.33
CA ILE A 129 -2.23 -7.62 10.01
C ILE A 129 -1.98 -8.68 8.94
N VAL A 130 -2.61 -8.47 7.79
CA VAL A 130 -2.19 -9.02 6.50
C VAL A 130 -1.69 -7.84 5.66
N ALA A 131 -0.40 -7.83 5.31
CA ALA A 131 0.26 -6.76 4.57
C ALA A 131 0.72 -7.29 3.21
N ILE A 132 0.00 -6.93 2.14
CA ILE A 132 0.16 -7.54 0.80
C ILE A 132 0.20 -6.45 -0.28
N SER A 133 1.06 -6.64 -1.28
CA SER A 133 0.93 -5.91 -2.54
C SER A 133 -0.27 -6.41 -3.33
N HIS A 134 -1.15 -5.50 -3.77
CA HIS A 134 -2.28 -5.86 -4.64
C HIS A 134 -1.80 -6.52 -5.94
N VAL A 135 -0.75 -5.94 -6.55
CA VAL A 135 -0.07 -6.55 -7.69
C VAL A 135 1.41 -6.68 -7.37
N GLN A 136 1.94 -7.88 -7.47
CA GLN A 136 3.33 -8.17 -7.19
C GLN A 136 4.25 -7.61 -8.29
N PHE A 137 5.29 -6.89 -7.87
CA PHE A 137 6.16 -6.15 -8.80
C PHE A 137 6.97 -7.06 -9.73
N ALA A 138 7.31 -8.26 -9.28
CA ALA A 138 8.16 -9.19 -10.02
C ALA A 138 7.35 -10.13 -10.92
N SER A 139 6.25 -10.69 -10.41
CA SER A 139 5.45 -11.71 -11.12
C SER A 139 4.20 -11.16 -11.80
N GLY A 140 3.72 -9.96 -11.39
CA GLY A 140 2.43 -9.45 -11.84
C GLY A 140 1.24 -10.22 -11.27
N PHE A 141 1.45 -11.09 -10.28
CA PHE A 141 0.35 -11.74 -9.56
C PHE A 141 -0.53 -10.67 -8.93
N ALA A 142 -1.83 -10.75 -9.16
CA ALA A 142 -2.83 -9.84 -8.61
C ALA A 142 -3.68 -10.57 -7.57
N ALA A 143 -3.71 -10.05 -6.35
CA ALA A 143 -4.58 -10.56 -5.29
C ALA A 143 -6.03 -10.11 -5.53
N ASP A 144 -7.00 -10.98 -5.23
CA ASP A 144 -8.40 -10.59 -5.15
C ASP A 144 -8.64 -9.82 -3.84
N LEU A 145 -8.73 -8.49 -3.93
CA LEU A 145 -8.89 -7.63 -2.75
C LEU A 145 -10.26 -7.83 -2.07
N ALA A 146 -11.29 -8.20 -2.82
CA ALA A 146 -12.61 -8.43 -2.25
C ALA A 146 -12.61 -9.71 -1.41
N GLU A 147 -12.07 -10.82 -1.95
CA GLU A 147 -11.93 -12.08 -1.22
C GLU A 147 -11.04 -11.92 0.00
N LEU A 148 -9.88 -11.25 -0.17
CA LEU A 148 -8.92 -11.02 0.89
C LEU A 148 -9.48 -10.13 2.01
N GLY A 149 -10.19 -9.07 1.64
CA GLY A 149 -10.83 -8.19 2.60
C GLY A 149 -11.94 -8.88 3.40
N ASP A 150 -12.75 -9.69 2.74
CA ASP A 150 -13.76 -10.52 3.42
C ASP A 150 -13.16 -11.53 4.40
N PHE A 151 -12.07 -12.16 4.00
CA PHE A 151 -11.30 -13.06 4.87
C PHE A 151 -10.80 -12.34 6.12
N CYS A 152 -10.16 -11.18 5.96
CA CYS A 152 -9.60 -10.39 7.04
C CYS A 152 -10.70 -9.84 7.98
N ARG A 153 -11.79 -9.30 7.42
CA ARG A 153 -12.90 -8.74 8.18
C ARG A 153 -13.56 -9.79 9.08
N LYS A 154 -13.80 -11.00 8.57
CA LYS A 154 -14.38 -12.12 9.34
C LYS A 154 -13.52 -12.55 10.53
N ARG A 155 -12.23 -12.21 10.51
CA ARG A 155 -11.25 -12.62 11.54
C ARG A 155 -10.75 -11.45 12.40
N ASN A 156 -11.29 -10.24 12.18
CA ASN A 156 -10.84 -9.01 12.84
C ASN A 156 -9.33 -8.77 12.63
N ILE A 157 -8.89 -8.91 11.38
CA ILE A 157 -7.52 -8.67 10.93
C ILE A 157 -7.52 -7.42 10.07
N ASP A 158 -6.56 -6.53 10.27
CA ASP A 158 -6.39 -5.35 9.44
C ASP A 158 -5.66 -5.70 8.14
N LEU A 159 -6.30 -5.40 7.01
CA LEU A 159 -5.70 -5.56 5.69
C LEU A 159 -4.98 -4.28 5.30
N ILE A 160 -3.66 -4.37 5.08
CA ILE A 160 -2.83 -3.27 4.60
C ILE A 160 -2.36 -3.60 3.18
N VAL A 161 -2.60 -2.69 2.24
CA VAL A 161 -2.35 -2.95 0.83
C VAL A 161 -1.30 -1.99 0.26
N ASP A 162 -0.23 -2.54 -0.31
CA ASP A 162 0.65 -1.81 -1.23
C ASP A 162 0.01 -1.83 -2.62
N ALA A 163 -0.50 -0.68 -3.04
CA ALA A 163 -1.15 -0.50 -4.33
C ALA A 163 -0.25 0.20 -5.36
N ALA A 164 1.07 0.24 -5.12
CA ALA A 164 2.01 0.94 -6.00
C ALA A 164 2.02 0.39 -7.44
N GLN A 165 1.66 -0.87 -7.66
CA GLN A 165 1.57 -1.47 -8.99
C GLN A 165 0.13 -1.58 -9.53
N SER A 166 -0.86 -1.06 -8.80
CA SER A 166 -2.27 -1.23 -9.19
C SER A 166 -3.09 0.05 -9.18
N LEU A 167 -2.84 0.96 -8.23
CA LEU A 167 -3.65 2.18 -8.12
C LEU A 167 -3.44 3.08 -9.34
N GLY A 168 -4.50 3.29 -10.09
CA GLY A 168 -4.49 3.99 -11.37
C GLY A 168 -4.77 3.08 -12.57
N CYS A 169 -4.57 1.76 -12.45
CA CYS A 169 -4.89 0.80 -13.51
C CYS A 169 -5.91 -0.28 -13.09
N LEU A 170 -6.03 -0.55 -11.79
CA LEU A 170 -7.03 -1.46 -11.25
C LEU A 170 -7.85 -0.77 -10.16
N PRO A 171 -9.11 -1.19 -9.93
CA PRO A 171 -9.91 -0.69 -8.83
C PRO A 171 -9.26 -1.00 -7.47
N VAL A 172 -9.17 0.03 -6.61
CA VAL A 172 -8.76 -0.09 -5.21
C VAL A 172 -9.73 0.74 -4.39
N TYR A 173 -10.72 0.09 -3.80
CA TYR A 173 -11.80 0.73 -3.05
C TYR A 173 -11.73 0.29 -1.58
N PRO A 174 -11.02 1.04 -0.71
CA PRO A 174 -10.71 0.58 0.65
C PRO A 174 -11.95 0.22 1.48
N GLU A 175 -12.96 1.06 1.44
CA GLU A 175 -14.18 0.86 2.21
C GLU A 175 -15.01 -0.33 1.71
N GLU A 176 -15.10 -0.50 0.39
CA GLU A 176 -15.83 -1.60 -0.26
C GLU A 176 -15.15 -2.95 0.04
N TYR A 177 -13.82 -2.99 -0.04
CA TYR A 177 -13.06 -4.22 0.16
C TYR A 177 -12.62 -4.44 1.63
N GLY A 178 -12.92 -3.52 2.55
CA GLY A 178 -12.55 -3.65 3.95
C GLY A 178 -11.04 -3.55 4.20
N ILE A 179 -10.37 -2.69 3.46
CA ILE A 179 -8.95 -2.43 3.58
C ILE A 179 -8.74 -1.34 4.64
N ALA A 180 -7.92 -1.62 5.65
CA ALA A 180 -7.64 -0.68 6.74
C ALA A 180 -6.71 0.46 6.31
N ALA A 181 -5.74 0.18 5.43
CA ALA A 181 -4.90 1.21 4.84
C ALA A 181 -4.34 0.80 3.47
N VAL A 182 -4.19 1.80 2.60
CA VAL A 182 -3.58 1.66 1.27
C VAL A 182 -2.42 2.62 1.15
N ALA A 183 -1.28 2.13 0.68
CA ALA A 183 -0.18 2.99 0.26
C ALA A 183 0.10 2.82 -1.24
N SER A 184 0.48 3.90 -1.91
CA SER A 184 0.83 3.87 -3.33
C SER A 184 1.86 4.94 -3.67
N SER A 185 2.41 4.88 -4.87
CA SER A 185 3.31 5.90 -5.42
C SER A 185 2.68 6.58 -6.62
N GLY A 186 2.65 7.92 -6.59
CA GLY A 186 1.98 8.71 -7.61
C GLY A 186 2.68 8.72 -8.97
N TRP A 187 3.99 8.45 -9.03
CA TRP A 187 4.77 8.49 -10.26
C TRP A 187 4.65 7.25 -11.16
N LYS A 188 3.94 6.19 -10.70
CA LYS A 188 3.69 4.98 -11.48
C LYS A 188 2.39 5.11 -12.29
N TRP A 189 1.40 4.33 -11.99
CA TRP A 189 0.14 4.26 -12.73
C TRP A 189 -0.76 5.50 -12.55
N LEU A 190 -0.50 6.31 -11.53
CA LEU A 190 -1.17 7.60 -11.35
C LEU A 190 -0.57 8.71 -12.23
N LEU A 191 0.49 8.41 -13.00
CA LEU A 191 1.12 9.29 -13.99
C LEU A 191 1.62 10.63 -13.43
N GLY A 192 1.86 10.69 -12.13
CA GLY A 192 2.45 11.85 -11.46
C GLY A 192 3.94 12.03 -11.76
N PRO A 193 4.53 13.15 -11.36
CA PRO A 193 5.97 13.35 -11.47
C PRO A 193 6.72 12.40 -10.53
N LYS A 194 8.01 12.18 -10.82
CA LYS A 194 8.89 11.40 -9.95
C LYS A 194 9.01 12.10 -8.58
N GLY A 195 8.77 11.38 -7.50
CA GLY A 195 8.73 11.92 -6.15
C GLY A 195 7.33 12.31 -5.66
N ALA A 196 6.29 11.94 -6.44
CA ALA A 196 4.89 12.07 -6.04
C ALA A 196 4.34 10.72 -5.55
#